data_eb1f97787bf6b7a1ebc4dc22dcf31fa2
#
_entry.id   eb1f97787bf6b7a1ebc4dc22dcf31fa2
#
_cell.length_a   1.000
_cell.length_b   1.000
_cell.length_c   1.000
_cell.angle_alpha   90.00
_cell.angle_beta   90.00
_cell.angle_gamma   90.00
#
_symmetry.space_group_name_H-M   'P 1'
#
loop_
_entity.id
_entity.type
_entity.pdbx_description
1 polymer ?
#
loop_
_entity_poly.entity_id
_entity_poly.type
_entity_poly.pdbx_seq_one_letter_code
_entity_poly.pdbx_strand_id
1 'polypeptide(L)'
;FQLILIITLPAQILAKDYYVYCAAESEDEVALIRFDGKKAYVEKRIQVGVWPVEIEGPHGITISPEGDYWYLSMAHGTPYGHLYKYKTGTDEMVDRVELGLFPASMEISNSTGLLYVVNFNLHGSHEEKSTVSIVDPEEMIEIDRVETGVMPHGSRLLNSGMKHYSVAMMSGELFEIDAMRMAVSRKIHTKPINNMKNHGMHNMSHKNAKKMDHSHMMSNSDKKGMAAMGHM
;
A
#
# COMPACT_ATOMS: atom_id res chain seq x y z
N PHE A 1 25.24 -60.31 -25.20
CA PHE A 1 24.44 -59.57 -24.20
C PHE A 1 25.10 -58.20 -23.96
N GLN A 2 24.49 -57.15 -24.46
CA GLN A 2 24.98 -55.80 -24.30
C GLN A 2 24.25 -55.18 -23.09
N LEU A 3 24.98 -54.86 -22.03
CA LEU A 3 24.44 -54.26 -20.80
C LEU A 3 24.29 -52.75 -21.04
N ILE A 4 23.04 -52.26 -21.16
CA ILE A 4 22.76 -50.83 -21.25
C ILE A 4 22.71 -50.25 -19.81
N LEU A 5 23.72 -49.46 -19.45
CA LEU A 5 23.78 -48.74 -18.19
C LEU A 5 22.94 -47.44 -18.34
N ILE A 6 21.76 -47.43 -17.77
CA ILE A 6 20.92 -46.22 -17.69
C ILE A 6 21.44 -45.38 -16.52
N ILE A 7 22.17 -44.30 -16.80
CA ILE A 7 22.56 -43.30 -15.80
C ILE A 7 21.38 -42.33 -15.63
N THR A 8 20.62 -42.49 -14.58
CA THR A 8 19.64 -41.49 -14.18
C THR A 8 20.36 -40.33 -13.49
N LEU A 9 20.55 -39.22 -14.21
CA LEU A 9 20.97 -37.96 -13.60
C LEU A 9 19.83 -37.47 -12.68
N PRO A 10 20.12 -37.16 -11.42
CA PRO A 10 19.10 -36.53 -10.57
C PRO A 10 18.73 -35.18 -11.17
N ALA A 11 17.47 -34.98 -11.49
CA ALA A 11 16.94 -33.66 -11.83
C ALA A 11 17.21 -32.75 -10.65
N GLN A 12 18.14 -31.81 -10.74
CA GLN A 12 18.31 -30.77 -9.76
C GLN A 12 17.05 -29.88 -9.87
N ILE A 13 16.18 -30.01 -8.91
CA ILE A 13 15.10 -29.03 -8.72
C ILE A 13 15.80 -27.75 -8.27
N LEU A 14 16.05 -26.85 -9.23
CA LEU A 14 16.51 -25.50 -8.90
C LEU A 14 15.43 -24.87 -8.02
N ALA A 15 15.77 -24.58 -6.78
CA ALA A 15 14.89 -23.84 -5.90
C ALA A 15 14.56 -22.50 -6.57
N LYS A 16 13.27 -22.20 -6.74
CA LYS A 16 12.81 -20.95 -7.32
C LYS A 16 12.92 -19.87 -6.25
N ASP A 17 13.58 -18.77 -6.59
CA ASP A 17 13.57 -17.57 -5.74
C ASP A 17 12.20 -16.87 -5.83
N TYR A 18 11.74 -16.40 -4.68
CA TYR A 18 10.54 -15.59 -4.57
C TYR A 18 10.93 -14.23 -4.01
N TYR A 19 10.28 -13.19 -4.49
CA TYR A 19 10.53 -11.81 -4.10
C TYR A 19 9.26 -11.17 -3.55
N VAL A 20 9.40 -10.38 -2.49
CA VAL A 20 8.31 -9.64 -1.86
C VAL A 20 8.78 -8.21 -1.61
N TYR A 21 8.04 -7.24 -2.10
CA TYR A 21 8.19 -5.85 -1.71
C TYR A 21 7.39 -5.57 -0.44
N CYS A 22 8.00 -4.92 0.54
CA CYS A 22 7.39 -4.57 1.82
C CYS A 22 7.58 -3.09 2.09
N ALA A 23 6.49 -2.33 2.11
CA ALA A 23 6.50 -0.90 2.42
C ALA A 23 6.72 -0.67 3.92
N ALA A 24 7.59 0.30 4.26
CA ALA A 24 7.86 0.76 5.62
C ALA A 24 7.39 2.21 5.76
N GLU A 25 6.13 2.39 6.16
CA GLU A 25 5.41 3.67 6.16
C GLU A 25 6.14 4.77 6.94
N SER A 26 6.79 4.43 8.05
CA SER A 26 7.47 5.39 8.92
C SER A 26 8.88 5.79 8.47
N GLU A 27 9.39 5.21 7.39
CA GLU A 27 10.80 5.36 6.99
C GLU A 27 10.98 5.76 5.52
N ASP A 28 9.90 5.98 4.77
CA ASP A 28 9.92 6.22 3.31
C ASP A 28 10.78 5.21 2.55
N GLU A 29 10.64 3.95 2.92
CA GLU A 29 11.45 2.86 2.42
C GLU A 29 10.58 1.68 1.98
N VAL A 30 11.02 0.97 0.95
CA VAL A 30 10.50 -0.33 0.56
C VAL A 30 11.62 -1.36 0.66
N ALA A 31 11.41 -2.42 1.44
CA ALA A 31 12.33 -3.54 1.50
C ALA A 31 11.98 -4.57 0.43
N LEU A 32 12.95 -4.92 -0.42
CA LEU A 32 12.87 -6.11 -1.29
C LEU A 32 13.38 -7.31 -0.51
N ILE A 33 12.49 -8.25 -0.24
CA ILE A 33 12.79 -9.48 0.49
C ILE A 33 12.88 -10.62 -0.51
N ARG A 34 13.97 -11.38 -0.45
CA ARG A 34 14.15 -12.61 -1.22
C ARG A 34 13.97 -13.84 -0.33
N PHE A 35 13.28 -14.84 -0.86
CA PHE A 35 13.17 -16.17 -0.28
C PHE A 35 13.73 -17.22 -1.27
N ASP A 36 14.79 -17.90 -0.87
CA ASP A 36 15.53 -18.86 -1.71
C ASP A 36 15.00 -20.31 -1.59
N GLY A 37 13.81 -20.47 -0.99
CA GLY A 37 13.20 -21.77 -0.69
C GLY A 37 13.58 -22.32 0.69
N LYS A 38 14.50 -21.67 1.41
CA LYS A 38 14.94 -22.07 2.77
C LYS A 38 14.96 -20.90 3.73
N LYS A 39 15.44 -19.73 3.30
CA LYS A 39 15.61 -18.54 4.11
C LYS A 39 15.04 -17.33 3.40
N ALA A 40 14.47 -16.41 4.19
CA ALA A 40 14.08 -15.07 3.76
C ALA A 40 15.09 -14.06 4.31
N TYR A 41 15.48 -13.09 3.50
CA TYR A 41 16.37 -12.00 3.89
C TYR A 41 16.09 -10.74 3.08
N VAL A 42 16.38 -9.58 3.65
CA VAL A 42 16.29 -8.31 2.93
C VAL A 42 17.45 -8.24 1.95
N GLU A 43 17.14 -8.26 0.64
CA GLU A 43 18.13 -8.16 -0.42
C GLU A 43 18.50 -6.70 -0.72
N LYS A 44 17.50 -5.82 -0.69
CA LYS A 44 17.66 -4.40 -1.01
C LYS A 44 16.70 -3.55 -0.18
N ARG A 45 17.13 -2.33 0.16
CA ARG A 45 16.29 -1.26 0.70
C ARG A 45 16.21 -0.13 -0.32
N ILE A 46 15.00 0.29 -0.67
CA ILE A 46 14.70 1.24 -1.73
C ILE A 46 14.12 2.48 -1.07
N GLN A 47 14.81 3.60 -1.17
CA GLN A 47 14.29 4.89 -0.73
C GLN A 47 13.26 5.38 -1.73
N VAL A 48 12.06 5.73 -1.26
CA VAL A 48 10.90 6.01 -2.12
C VAL A 48 10.34 7.42 -1.95
N GLY A 49 10.59 8.08 -0.85
CA GLY A 49 10.22 9.49 -0.63
C GLY A 49 10.97 10.44 -1.57
N VAL A 50 10.31 11.52 -1.98
CA VAL A 50 10.91 12.58 -2.81
C VAL A 50 11.24 13.84 -2.00
N TRP A 51 10.63 14.00 -0.82
CA TRP A 51 10.83 15.15 0.05
C TRP A 51 11.77 14.81 1.21
N PRO A 52 12.94 15.46 1.32
CA PRO A 52 13.95 15.06 2.31
C PRO A 52 13.63 15.46 3.74
N VAL A 53 12.56 16.22 3.98
CA VAL A 53 12.22 16.80 5.28
C VAL A 53 10.91 16.31 5.87
N GLU A 54 10.16 15.50 5.16
CA GLU A 54 8.89 14.93 5.62
C GLU A 54 8.77 13.46 5.23
N ILE A 55 8.03 12.71 6.02
CA ILE A 55 7.71 11.31 5.74
C ILE A 55 6.45 11.28 4.88
N GLU A 56 6.57 10.74 3.67
CA GLU A 56 5.49 10.63 2.70
C GLU A 56 4.67 9.36 2.87
N GLY A 57 5.17 8.38 3.62
CA GLY A 57 4.46 7.20 4.10
C GLY A 57 4.05 6.23 2.98
N PRO A 58 4.96 5.39 2.48
CA PRO A 58 4.62 4.32 1.56
C PRO A 58 3.69 3.32 2.23
N HIS A 59 2.49 3.09 1.68
CA HIS A 59 1.46 2.29 2.34
C HIS A 59 1.04 1.06 1.56
N GLY A 60 0.31 1.23 0.46
CA GLY A 60 -0.15 0.12 -0.38
C GLY A 60 0.84 -0.18 -1.50
N ILE A 61 0.99 -1.46 -1.84
CA ILE A 61 1.89 -1.89 -2.89
C ILE A 61 1.25 -3.00 -3.73
N THR A 62 1.45 -2.96 -5.03
CA THR A 62 1.05 -4.03 -5.96
C THR A 62 2.04 -4.13 -7.11
N ILE A 63 1.99 -5.23 -7.86
CA ILE A 63 2.86 -5.47 -9.02
C ILE A 63 2.00 -5.63 -10.28
N SER A 64 2.50 -5.17 -11.43
CA SER A 64 1.83 -5.37 -12.71
C SER A 64 1.68 -6.87 -13.01
N PRO A 65 0.66 -7.29 -13.78
CA PRO A 65 0.45 -8.71 -14.11
C PRO A 65 1.67 -9.38 -14.76
N GLU A 66 2.40 -8.64 -15.58
CA GLU A 66 3.60 -9.08 -16.26
C GLU A 66 4.85 -9.07 -15.37
N GLY A 67 4.78 -8.38 -14.22
CA GLY A 67 5.88 -8.23 -13.27
C GLY A 67 6.90 -7.16 -13.65
N ASP A 68 6.63 -6.35 -14.70
CA ASP A 68 7.55 -5.34 -15.22
C ASP A 68 7.60 -4.06 -14.39
N TYR A 69 6.52 -3.78 -13.66
CA TYR A 69 6.37 -2.60 -12.82
C TYR A 69 5.77 -2.97 -11.47
N TRP A 70 6.11 -2.20 -10.46
CA TRP A 70 5.41 -2.19 -9.19
C TRP A 70 4.92 -0.79 -8.85
N TYR A 71 3.81 -0.73 -8.14
CA TYR A 71 3.10 0.51 -7.81
C TYR A 71 3.04 0.67 -6.31
N LEU A 72 3.22 1.91 -5.85
CA LEU A 72 3.28 2.27 -4.44
C LEU A 72 2.39 3.47 -4.17
N SER A 73 1.48 3.37 -3.20
CA SER A 73 0.80 4.56 -2.70
C SER A 73 1.68 5.26 -1.66
N MET A 74 1.86 6.55 -1.85
CA MET A 74 2.43 7.46 -0.86
C MET A 74 1.27 8.13 -0.14
N ALA A 75 1.01 7.68 1.10
CA ALA A 75 -0.25 7.94 1.81
C ALA A 75 -0.34 9.36 2.35
N HIS A 76 0.78 9.88 2.86
CA HIS A 76 0.86 11.23 3.38
C HIS A 76 1.18 12.19 2.24
N GLY A 77 0.54 13.30 2.20
CA GLY A 77 0.77 14.33 1.20
C GLY A 77 -0.12 15.52 1.52
N THR A 78 0.32 16.70 1.20
CA THR A 78 -0.42 17.92 1.47
C THR A 78 -0.76 18.63 0.17
N PRO A 79 -2.07 18.71 -0.18
CA PRO A 79 -3.24 18.14 0.52
C PRO A 79 -3.53 16.68 0.17
N TYR A 80 -2.96 16.11 -0.91
CA TYR A 80 -3.28 14.79 -1.46
C TYR A 80 -2.07 13.87 -1.51
N GLY A 81 -2.32 12.57 -1.49
CA GLY A 81 -1.30 11.56 -1.69
C GLY A 81 -1.10 11.21 -3.18
N HIS A 82 -0.14 10.33 -3.43
CA HIS A 82 0.27 9.97 -4.78
C HIS A 82 0.30 8.46 -4.97
N LEU A 83 0.18 8.03 -6.22
CA LEU A 83 0.54 6.71 -6.67
C LEU A 83 1.81 6.82 -7.51
N TYR A 84 2.84 6.05 -7.15
CA TYR A 84 4.11 6.00 -7.85
C TYR A 84 4.25 4.70 -8.63
N LYS A 85 4.87 4.76 -9.79
CA LYS A 85 5.21 3.63 -10.65
C LYS A 85 6.72 3.45 -10.69
N TYR A 86 7.17 2.24 -10.39
CA TYR A 86 8.59 1.87 -10.40
C TYR A 86 8.85 0.75 -11.39
N LYS A 87 10.03 0.75 -12.01
CA LYS A 87 10.49 -0.34 -12.88
C LYS A 87 11.01 -1.48 -12.03
N THR A 88 10.45 -2.69 -12.19
CA THR A 88 10.92 -3.90 -11.49
C THR A 88 12.38 -4.20 -11.83
N GLY A 89 13.17 -4.54 -10.83
CA GLY A 89 14.59 -4.90 -10.96
C GLY A 89 15.54 -3.71 -10.83
N THR A 90 15.32 -2.59 -11.50
CA THR A 90 16.09 -1.36 -11.28
C THR A 90 15.58 -0.59 -10.08
N ASP A 91 14.28 -0.68 -9.81
CA ASP A 91 13.55 0.05 -8.77
C ASP A 91 13.63 1.56 -8.91
N GLU A 92 13.78 2.03 -10.15
CA GLU A 92 13.73 3.44 -10.51
C GLU A 92 12.28 3.89 -10.65
N MET A 93 11.94 5.04 -10.06
CA MET A 93 10.65 5.68 -10.25
C MET A 93 10.55 6.18 -11.69
N VAL A 94 9.51 5.73 -12.41
CA VAL A 94 9.27 6.11 -13.81
C VAL A 94 8.18 7.14 -13.99
N ASP A 95 7.17 7.12 -13.08
CA ASP A 95 6.05 8.05 -13.17
C ASP A 95 5.26 8.13 -11.86
N ARG A 96 4.35 9.11 -11.76
CA ARG A 96 3.44 9.27 -10.62
C ARG A 96 2.17 10.02 -11.00
N VAL A 97 1.09 9.78 -10.24
CA VAL A 97 -0.18 10.52 -10.35
C VAL A 97 -0.67 10.90 -8.96
N GLU A 98 -1.22 12.12 -8.85
CA GLU A 98 -1.91 12.58 -7.64
C GLU A 98 -3.29 11.93 -7.55
N LEU A 99 -3.65 11.43 -6.35
CA LEU A 99 -4.92 10.79 -6.06
C LEU A 99 -5.69 11.55 -4.97
N GLY A 100 -6.62 10.87 -4.30
CA GLY A 100 -7.33 11.42 -3.15
C GLY A 100 -6.47 11.47 -1.87
N LEU A 101 -7.11 11.82 -0.76
CA LEU A 101 -6.45 11.89 0.54
C LEU A 101 -6.12 10.50 1.07
N PHE A 102 -4.87 10.29 1.43
CA PHE A 102 -4.34 9.05 1.98
C PHE A 102 -4.66 7.82 1.12
N PRO A 103 -4.10 7.70 -0.10
CA PRO A 103 -4.24 6.50 -0.89
C PRO A 103 -3.57 5.33 -0.15
N ALA A 104 -4.34 4.28 0.12
CA ALA A 104 -3.93 3.17 0.96
C ALA A 104 -3.78 1.88 0.14
N SER A 105 -4.63 0.89 0.41
CA SER A 105 -4.56 -0.40 -0.27
C SER A 105 -4.99 -0.32 -1.74
N MET A 106 -4.41 -1.19 -2.56
CA MET A 106 -4.69 -1.22 -3.99
C MET A 106 -4.61 -2.63 -4.56
N GLU A 107 -5.25 -2.83 -5.70
CA GLU A 107 -5.09 -4.02 -6.54
C GLU A 107 -5.20 -3.65 -8.03
N ILE A 108 -4.48 -4.39 -8.87
CA ILE A 108 -4.54 -4.27 -10.34
C ILE A 108 -5.35 -5.41 -10.91
N SER A 109 -6.23 -5.10 -11.86
CA SER A 109 -7.07 -6.10 -12.53
C SER A 109 -6.32 -6.74 -13.69
N ASN A 110 -6.08 -8.04 -13.63
CA ASN A 110 -5.51 -8.81 -14.75
C ASN A 110 -6.39 -8.83 -16.01
N SER A 111 -7.67 -8.51 -15.87
CA SER A 111 -8.62 -8.55 -16.99
C SER A 111 -8.76 -7.22 -17.71
N THR A 112 -8.72 -6.11 -16.97
CA THR A 112 -8.89 -4.76 -17.53
C THR A 112 -7.59 -3.98 -17.60
N GLY A 113 -6.54 -4.43 -16.90
CA GLY A 113 -5.31 -3.69 -16.73
C GLY A 113 -5.41 -2.51 -15.74
N LEU A 114 -6.62 -2.15 -15.29
CA LEU A 114 -6.83 -0.99 -14.43
C LEU A 114 -6.45 -1.26 -12.99
N LEU A 115 -5.93 -0.24 -12.33
CA LEU A 115 -5.50 -0.25 -10.94
C LEU A 115 -6.54 0.50 -10.08
N TYR A 116 -6.96 -0.14 -8.99
CA TYR A 116 -7.95 0.38 -8.05
C TYR A 116 -7.24 0.75 -6.75
N VAL A 117 -7.27 2.03 -6.37
CA VAL A 117 -6.61 2.56 -5.18
C VAL A 117 -7.64 3.15 -4.24
N VAL A 118 -7.68 2.66 -3.01
CA VAL A 118 -8.60 3.16 -1.99
C VAL A 118 -8.02 4.42 -1.34
N ASN A 119 -8.74 5.52 -1.37
CA ASN A 119 -8.40 6.75 -0.68
C ASN A 119 -8.97 6.70 0.74
N PHE A 120 -8.14 6.38 1.73
CA PHE A 120 -8.57 6.13 3.10
C PHE A 120 -9.06 7.39 3.82
N ASN A 121 -8.57 8.56 3.42
CA ASN A 121 -8.93 9.85 3.99
C ASN A 121 -8.59 10.00 5.49
N LEU A 122 -7.49 9.38 5.94
CA LEU A 122 -7.11 9.40 7.36
C LEU A 122 -6.89 10.80 7.91
N HIS A 123 -6.33 11.70 7.11
CA HIS A 123 -6.01 13.08 7.51
C HIS A 123 -7.12 14.10 7.19
N GLY A 124 -8.19 13.65 6.57
CA GLY A 124 -9.35 14.48 6.28
C GLY A 124 -10.46 14.39 7.33
N SER A 125 -11.68 14.69 6.93
CA SER A 125 -12.86 14.54 7.79
C SER A 125 -13.26 13.08 7.90
N HIS A 126 -13.30 12.56 9.12
CA HIS A 126 -13.75 11.19 9.41
C HIS A 126 -15.28 11.02 9.36
N GLU A 127 -16.01 12.06 9.03
CA GLU A 127 -17.46 12.03 8.83
C GLU A 127 -17.84 12.04 7.34
N GLU A 128 -16.90 12.44 6.48
CA GLU A 128 -17.10 12.50 5.05
C GLU A 128 -16.82 11.18 4.37
N LYS A 129 -17.57 10.92 3.31
CA LYS A 129 -17.30 9.80 2.43
C LYS A 129 -16.00 10.03 1.68
N SER A 130 -15.35 8.93 1.34
CA SER A 130 -14.17 8.95 0.50
C SER A 130 -14.37 8.07 -0.73
N THR A 131 -13.30 7.72 -1.42
CA THR A 131 -13.40 7.23 -2.80
C THR A 131 -12.45 6.05 -3.06
N VAL A 132 -12.68 5.39 -4.18
CA VAL A 132 -11.73 4.51 -4.85
C VAL A 132 -11.35 5.16 -6.17
N SER A 133 -10.07 5.46 -6.34
CA SER A 133 -9.50 5.92 -7.61
C SER A 133 -9.31 4.75 -8.56
N ILE A 134 -9.67 4.93 -9.82
CA ILE A 134 -9.42 3.99 -10.91
C ILE A 134 -8.38 4.62 -11.81
N VAL A 135 -7.23 3.97 -11.93
CA VAL A 135 -6.04 4.51 -12.62
C VAL A 135 -5.71 3.63 -13.81
N ASP A 136 -5.41 4.28 -14.94
CA ASP A 136 -4.69 3.65 -16.03
C ASP A 136 -3.20 3.62 -15.69
N PRO A 137 -2.61 2.43 -15.44
CA PRO A 137 -1.23 2.33 -15.02
C PRO A 137 -0.22 2.46 -16.18
N GLU A 138 -0.66 2.44 -17.44
CA GLU A 138 0.23 2.70 -18.58
C GLU A 138 0.52 4.19 -18.67
N GLU A 139 -0.53 5.00 -18.72
CA GLU A 139 -0.45 6.46 -18.86
C GLU A 139 -0.29 7.20 -17.52
N MET A 140 -0.41 6.48 -16.38
CA MET A 140 -0.40 7.04 -15.02
C MET A 140 -1.40 8.19 -14.86
N ILE A 141 -2.64 7.97 -15.29
CA ILE A 141 -3.74 8.92 -15.14
C ILE A 141 -4.89 8.31 -14.32
N GLU A 142 -5.50 9.10 -13.47
CA GLU A 142 -6.77 8.76 -12.83
C GLU A 142 -7.89 8.95 -13.83
N ILE A 143 -8.52 7.84 -14.26
CA ILE A 143 -9.60 7.86 -15.28
C ILE A 143 -10.98 8.02 -14.66
N ASP A 144 -11.13 7.62 -13.38
CA ASP A 144 -12.38 7.81 -12.63
C ASP A 144 -12.12 7.76 -11.12
N ARG A 145 -13.07 8.27 -10.35
CA ARG A 145 -13.05 8.30 -8.89
C ARG A 145 -14.43 7.97 -8.33
N VAL A 146 -14.59 6.76 -7.82
CA VAL A 146 -15.86 6.23 -7.35
C VAL A 146 -16.08 6.54 -5.87
N GLU A 147 -17.13 7.29 -5.53
CA GLU A 147 -17.50 7.53 -4.13
C GLU A 147 -17.89 6.22 -3.44
N THR A 148 -17.37 6.03 -2.22
CA THR A 148 -17.67 4.90 -1.34
C THR A 148 -18.11 5.42 0.04
N GLY A 149 -17.86 4.67 1.12
CA GLY A 149 -18.26 5.11 2.47
C GLY A 149 -17.18 5.91 3.20
N VAL A 150 -17.37 6.03 4.50
CA VAL A 150 -16.45 6.76 5.37
C VAL A 150 -15.26 5.89 5.76
N MET A 151 -14.06 6.39 5.55
CA MET A 151 -12.79 5.70 5.80
C MET A 151 -12.73 4.30 5.13
N PRO A 152 -12.80 4.23 3.79
CA PRO A 152 -12.58 2.98 3.08
C PRO A 152 -11.10 2.60 3.19
N HIS A 153 -10.81 1.33 3.47
CA HIS A 153 -9.41 0.88 3.62
C HIS A 153 -9.13 -0.42 2.86
N GLY A 154 -10.02 -1.41 2.98
CA GLY A 154 -9.83 -2.69 2.28
C GLY A 154 -10.07 -2.58 0.78
N SER A 155 -9.21 -3.23 0.00
CA SER A 155 -9.29 -3.32 -1.46
C SER A 155 -9.12 -4.77 -1.89
N ARG A 156 -10.07 -5.31 -2.68
CA ARG A 156 -9.96 -6.65 -3.27
C ARG A 156 -10.68 -6.71 -4.59
N LEU A 157 -10.03 -7.35 -5.56
CA LEU A 157 -10.64 -7.71 -6.83
C LEU A 157 -11.16 -9.15 -6.80
N LEU A 158 -12.28 -9.38 -7.45
CA LEU A 158 -12.71 -10.73 -7.77
C LEU A 158 -11.70 -11.36 -8.75
N ASN A 159 -11.51 -12.68 -8.70
CA ASN A 159 -10.58 -13.38 -9.61
C ASN A 159 -10.82 -13.10 -11.10
N SER A 160 -12.06 -12.77 -11.48
CA SER A 160 -12.37 -12.34 -12.86
C SER A 160 -11.86 -10.94 -13.18
N GLY A 161 -11.40 -10.16 -12.22
CA GLY A 161 -11.02 -8.75 -12.41
C GLY A 161 -12.18 -7.79 -12.68
N MET A 162 -13.43 -8.30 -12.80
CA MET A 162 -14.59 -7.50 -13.23
C MET A 162 -15.34 -6.83 -12.09
N LYS A 163 -14.98 -7.12 -10.84
CA LYS A 163 -15.57 -6.54 -9.64
C LYS A 163 -14.47 -6.18 -8.65
N HIS A 164 -14.53 -4.97 -8.14
CA HIS A 164 -13.70 -4.50 -7.04
C HIS A 164 -14.54 -4.34 -5.78
N TYR A 165 -14.01 -4.73 -4.64
CA TYR A 165 -14.66 -4.60 -3.34
C TYR A 165 -13.85 -3.67 -2.44
N SER A 166 -14.54 -2.69 -1.85
CA SER A 166 -13.96 -1.78 -0.87
C SER A 166 -14.78 -1.81 0.43
N VAL A 167 -14.10 -1.88 1.56
CA VAL A 167 -14.72 -1.87 2.89
C VAL A 167 -14.49 -0.53 3.56
N ALA A 168 -15.59 0.15 3.88
CA ALA A 168 -15.57 1.42 4.60
C ALA A 168 -15.76 1.16 6.11
N MET A 169 -14.68 1.32 6.91
CA MET A 169 -14.67 0.88 8.30
C MET A 169 -15.57 1.73 9.20
N MET A 170 -15.66 3.03 8.99
CA MET A 170 -16.44 3.91 9.88
C MET A 170 -17.94 3.85 9.56
N SER A 171 -18.32 3.82 8.30
CA SER A 171 -19.72 3.62 7.90
C SER A 171 -20.21 2.18 8.05
N GLY A 172 -19.29 1.19 8.12
CA GLY A 172 -19.64 -0.22 8.26
C GLY A 172 -20.31 -0.75 7.00
N GLU A 173 -19.74 -0.47 5.84
CA GLU A 173 -20.30 -0.79 4.53
C GLU A 173 -19.27 -1.50 3.66
N LEU A 174 -19.74 -2.44 2.85
CA LEU A 174 -19.00 -3.05 1.76
C LEU A 174 -19.57 -2.57 0.44
N PHE A 175 -18.71 -2.03 -0.41
CA PHE A 175 -19.05 -1.57 -1.76
C PHE A 175 -18.52 -2.53 -2.80
N GLU A 176 -19.36 -2.91 -3.74
CA GLU A 176 -19.00 -3.61 -4.96
C GLU A 176 -19.01 -2.62 -6.11
N ILE A 177 -17.86 -2.46 -6.77
CA ILE A 177 -17.67 -1.58 -7.92
C ILE A 177 -17.61 -2.47 -9.17
N ASP A 178 -18.41 -2.15 -10.17
CA ASP A 178 -18.38 -2.79 -11.47
C ASP A 178 -17.26 -2.18 -12.32
N ALA A 179 -16.33 -3.03 -12.78
CA ALA A 179 -15.14 -2.57 -13.50
C ALA A 179 -15.47 -1.97 -14.89
N MET A 180 -16.52 -2.46 -15.56
CA MET A 180 -16.90 -1.94 -16.87
C MET A 180 -17.69 -0.63 -16.81
N ARG A 181 -18.41 -0.43 -15.71
CA ARG A 181 -19.23 0.78 -15.50
C ARG A 181 -18.52 1.83 -14.68
N MET A 182 -17.41 1.45 -14.01
CA MET A 182 -16.68 2.30 -13.05
C MET A 182 -17.62 2.92 -12.01
N ALA A 183 -18.56 2.12 -11.49
CA ALA A 183 -19.58 2.60 -10.59
C ALA A 183 -19.96 1.55 -9.54
N VAL A 184 -20.45 2.00 -8.39
CA VAL A 184 -21.01 1.11 -7.37
C VAL A 184 -22.18 0.34 -7.94
N SER A 185 -22.06 -0.99 -8.00
CA SER A 185 -23.13 -1.90 -8.43
C SER A 185 -23.93 -2.45 -7.26
N ARG A 186 -23.32 -2.53 -6.08
CA ARG A 186 -23.98 -3.02 -4.87
C ARG A 186 -23.33 -2.46 -3.62
N LYS A 187 -24.15 -2.19 -2.60
CA LYS A 187 -23.73 -1.79 -1.27
C LYS A 187 -24.36 -2.71 -0.23
N ILE A 188 -23.55 -3.18 0.72
CA ILE A 188 -23.95 -4.09 1.79
C ILE A 188 -23.57 -3.46 3.13
N HIS A 189 -24.53 -3.36 4.04
CA HIS A 189 -24.28 -2.96 5.42
C HIS A 189 -23.75 -4.17 6.21
N THR A 190 -22.59 -4.04 6.82
CA THR A 190 -21.94 -5.10 7.61
C THR A 190 -22.34 -5.07 9.08
N LYS A 191 -22.92 -3.96 9.56
CA LYS A 191 -23.45 -3.85 10.93
C LYS A 191 -24.87 -4.43 11.00
N PRO A 192 -25.23 -5.17 12.07
CA PRO A 192 -26.62 -5.60 12.29
C PRO A 192 -27.56 -4.40 12.35
N ILE A 193 -28.69 -4.45 11.64
CA ILE A 193 -29.68 -3.37 11.56
C ILE A 193 -30.22 -2.95 12.95
N ASN A 194 -30.26 -3.89 13.91
CA ASN A 194 -30.78 -3.66 15.25
C ASN A 194 -29.90 -2.78 16.15
N ASN A 195 -28.65 -2.54 15.80
CA ASN A 195 -27.72 -1.70 16.59
C ASN A 195 -27.63 -0.25 16.10
N MET A 196 -28.32 0.11 15.01
CA MET A 196 -28.30 1.51 14.52
C MET A 196 -29.02 2.50 15.42
N LYS A 197 -29.86 2.07 16.37
CA LYS A 197 -30.66 2.98 17.22
C LYS A 197 -29.98 3.39 18.52
N ASN A 198 -28.85 2.79 18.96
CA ASN A 198 -28.30 3.00 20.30
C ASN A 198 -26.80 3.33 20.37
N HIS A 199 -26.13 3.55 19.25
CA HIS A 199 -24.81 4.16 19.32
C HIS A 199 -24.96 5.64 18.95
N GLY A 200 -25.52 6.40 19.92
CA GLY A 200 -25.16 7.78 20.08
C GLY A 200 -23.62 7.84 20.04
N MET A 201 -23.09 8.72 19.22
CA MET A 201 -21.66 8.99 19.14
C MET A 201 -21.06 8.89 20.53
N HIS A 202 -20.28 7.86 20.81
CA HIS A 202 -19.31 7.97 21.87
C HIS A 202 -18.39 9.10 21.43
N ASN A 203 -18.68 10.28 21.99
CA ASN A 203 -17.71 11.34 22.07
C ASN A 203 -16.40 10.71 22.49
N MET A 204 -15.53 10.42 21.55
CA MET A 204 -14.11 10.28 21.82
C MET A 204 -13.65 11.69 22.19
N SER A 205 -13.98 12.07 23.41
CA SER A 205 -13.40 13.20 24.08
C SER A 205 -11.90 13.00 24.03
N HIS A 206 -11.22 13.80 23.24
CA HIS A 206 -9.76 13.95 23.16
C HIS A 206 -9.11 14.36 24.50
N LYS A 207 -9.58 13.83 25.63
CA LYS A 207 -9.00 14.13 26.94
C LYS A 207 -7.79 13.28 27.31
N ASN A 208 -7.34 12.36 26.47
CA ASN A 208 -6.13 11.57 26.72
C ASN A 208 -5.26 11.33 25.46
N ALA A 209 -5.29 12.23 24.50
CA ALA A 209 -4.15 12.35 23.60
C ALA A 209 -2.99 12.90 24.44
N LYS A 210 -2.27 12.04 25.16
CA LYS A 210 -0.88 12.32 25.49
C LYS A 210 -0.23 12.66 24.16
N LYS A 211 0.17 13.94 24.00
CA LYS A 211 1.15 14.32 23.00
C LYS A 211 2.18 13.21 22.98
N MET A 212 2.29 12.46 21.91
CA MET A 212 3.49 11.71 21.61
C MET A 212 4.52 12.78 21.38
N ASP A 213 5.31 13.00 22.41
CA ASP A 213 6.44 13.90 22.37
C ASP A 213 7.53 13.17 21.58
N HIS A 214 7.69 13.57 20.33
CA HIS A 214 8.75 13.10 19.44
C HIS A 214 10.16 13.47 19.94
N SER A 215 10.27 14.13 21.12
CA SER A 215 11.56 14.53 21.70
C SER A 215 12.37 13.37 22.28
N HIS A 216 11.82 12.17 22.41
CA HIS A 216 12.53 11.02 23.02
C HIS A 216 13.21 10.06 22.04
N MET A 217 13.08 10.26 20.72
CA MET A 217 13.80 9.44 19.75
C MET A 217 15.14 10.03 19.28
N MET A 218 15.51 11.24 19.71
CA MET A 218 16.80 11.85 19.38
C MET A 218 17.64 12.14 20.62
N SER A 219 17.93 11.16 21.46
CA SER A 219 18.93 11.35 22.52
C SER A 219 19.53 10.05 23.01
N ASN A 220 20.40 9.43 22.21
CA ASN A 220 21.44 8.55 22.77
C ASN A 220 22.60 8.23 21.83
N SER A 221 22.77 8.90 20.69
CA SER A 221 23.96 8.69 19.83
C SER A 221 24.96 9.87 19.78
N ASP A 222 24.63 11.06 20.31
CA ASP A 222 25.49 12.23 20.13
C ASP A 222 26.19 12.77 21.40
N LYS A 223 26.35 11.94 22.43
CA LYS A 223 27.14 12.31 23.65
C LYS A 223 28.46 11.60 23.80
N LYS A 224 29.05 11.10 22.73
CA LYS A 224 30.41 10.52 22.78
C LYS A 224 31.38 11.07 21.73
N GLY A 225 31.32 12.36 21.43
CA GLY A 225 32.17 12.95 20.39
C GLY A 225 32.63 14.39 20.61
N MET A 226 32.35 14.98 21.78
CA MET A 226 32.80 16.36 22.07
C MET A 226 33.46 16.51 23.44
N ALA A 227 34.56 15.81 23.62
CA ALA A 227 35.48 16.05 24.74
C ALA A 227 36.90 15.66 24.34
N ALA A 228 37.48 16.39 23.38
CA ALA A 228 38.97 16.49 23.20
C ALA A 228 39.24 17.45 22.02
N MET A 229 39.20 18.75 22.24
CA MET A 229 40.03 19.75 21.55
C MET A 229 39.79 21.08 22.24
N GLY A 230 40.49 21.26 23.35
CA GLY A 230 40.71 22.54 23.98
C GLY A 230 42.16 22.55 24.50
N HIS A 231 42.91 23.58 24.12
CA HIS A 231 44.28 23.91 24.44
C HIS A 231 45.38 23.31 23.53
N MET A 232 45.72 24.03 22.49
CA MET A 232 46.97 24.76 22.25
C MET A 232 46.83 25.60 21.01
#